data_365870c59ba97af68f87c935c5316fa5
#
_entry.id   365870c59ba97af68f87c935c5316fa5
#
_cell.length_a   1.000
_cell.length_b   1.000
_cell.length_c   1.000
_cell.angle_alpha   90.00
_cell.angle_beta   90.00
_cell.angle_gamma   90.00
#
_symmetry.space_group_name_H-M   'P 1'
#
loop_
_entity.id
_entity.type
_entity.pdbx_description
1 polymer ?
#
loop_
_entity_poly.entity_id
_entity_poly.type
_entity_poly.pdbx_seq_one_letter_code
_entity_poly.pdbx_strand_id
1 'polypeptide(L)'
;MADMMKKVPVREQDPKVRATNFEEVCLGYNKEEAMEEATRCLNCKNAKCIQGCPVSINIPAFIHQVKEGNIEEAYKIIGKSSALPAICGRVCPQESQCEGKCIRGIKGEPVSIGKLERFVADYALE
;
A
#
# COMPACT_ATOMS: atom_id res chain seq x y z
N MET A 1 -5.31 -15.78 -9.99
CA MET A 1 -4.72 -14.69 -10.79
C MET A 1 -5.33 -13.35 -10.40
N ALA A 2 -4.50 -12.34 -10.18
CA ALA A 2 -5.01 -11.02 -9.78
C ALA A 2 -5.80 -10.36 -10.91
N ASP A 3 -6.93 -9.75 -10.58
CA ASP A 3 -7.66 -8.89 -11.51
C ASP A 3 -6.96 -7.54 -11.54
N MET A 4 -6.34 -7.21 -12.66
CA MET A 4 -5.52 -6.00 -12.80
C MET A 4 -6.34 -4.70 -12.71
N MET A 5 -7.68 -4.79 -12.83
CA MET A 5 -8.58 -3.63 -12.76
C MET A 5 -9.11 -3.39 -11.36
N LYS A 6 -8.95 -4.33 -10.44
CA LYS A 6 -9.48 -4.23 -9.07
C LYS A 6 -8.39 -4.46 -8.04
N LYS A 7 -8.53 -3.77 -6.90
CA LYS A 7 -7.64 -3.98 -5.76
C LYS A 7 -7.82 -5.38 -5.18
N VAL A 8 -6.74 -5.95 -4.65
CA VAL A 8 -6.85 -7.13 -3.79
C VAL A 8 -7.60 -6.69 -2.53
N PRO A 9 -8.70 -7.37 -2.16
CA PRO A 9 -9.46 -6.96 -0.98
C PRO A 9 -8.61 -7.03 0.29
N VAL A 10 -8.74 -6.02 1.15
CA VAL A 10 -8.08 -6.02 2.46
C VAL A 10 -9.01 -6.70 3.47
N ARG A 11 -8.42 -7.51 4.35
CA ARG A 11 -9.20 -8.20 5.39
C ARG A 11 -9.60 -7.22 6.49
N GLU A 12 -10.84 -7.34 6.94
CA GLU A 12 -11.38 -6.54 8.02
C GLU A 12 -12.14 -7.45 9.00
N GLN A 13 -12.24 -7.03 10.25
CA GLN A 13 -13.06 -7.74 11.21
C GLN A 13 -14.54 -7.67 10.79
N ASP A 14 -15.25 -8.79 10.97
CA ASP A 14 -16.71 -8.84 10.78
C ASP A 14 -17.39 -7.76 11.65
N PRO A 15 -18.38 -7.01 11.12
CA PRO A 15 -19.03 -5.94 11.88
C PRO A 15 -19.58 -6.35 13.25
N LYS A 16 -20.09 -7.57 13.39
CA LYS A 16 -20.60 -8.04 14.66
C LYS A 16 -19.49 -8.34 15.66
N VAL A 17 -18.35 -8.83 15.17
CA VAL A 17 -17.17 -9.12 16.01
C VAL A 17 -16.51 -7.83 16.46
N ARG A 18 -16.28 -6.87 15.53
CA ARG A 18 -15.59 -5.63 15.86
C ARG A 18 -16.38 -4.74 16.83
N ALA A 19 -17.71 -4.93 16.91
CA ALA A 19 -18.55 -4.21 17.87
C ALA A 19 -18.28 -4.64 19.32
N THR A 20 -17.60 -5.77 19.55
CA THR A 20 -17.33 -6.35 20.87
C THR A 20 -15.92 -6.12 21.38
N ASN A 21 -15.04 -5.46 20.60
CA ASN A 21 -13.64 -5.25 21.00
C ASN A 21 -13.13 -3.90 20.49
N PHE A 22 -11.92 -3.55 20.91
CA PHE A 22 -11.22 -2.35 20.46
C PHE A 22 -9.98 -2.69 19.63
N GLU A 23 -9.95 -3.89 19.06
CA GLU A 23 -8.87 -4.29 18.16
C GLU A 23 -8.98 -3.57 16.82
N GLU A 24 -7.88 -3.52 16.09
CA GLU A 24 -7.82 -2.86 14.79
C GLU A 24 -8.81 -3.51 13.81
N VAL A 25 -9.70 -2.71 13.21
CA VAL A 25 -10.75 -3.21 12.31
C VAL A 25 -10.17 -3.69 10.99
N CYS A 26 -9.34 -2.86 10.35
CA CYS A 26 -8.66 -3.23 9.10
C CYS A 26 -7.43 -4.06 9.44
N LEU A 27 -7.41 -5.31 9.01
CA LEU A 27 -6.34 -6.25 9.34
C LEU A 27 -5.12 -6.13 8.42
N GLY A 28 -5.27 -5.43 7.29
CA GLY A 28 -4.18 -5.26 6.33
C GLY A 28 -3.97 -6.48 5.46
N TYR A 29 -2.90 -6.44 4.67
CA TYR A 29 -2.53 -7.56 3.78
C TYR A 29 -1.57 -8.52 4.49
N ASN A 30 -1.63 -9.81 4.10
CA ASN A 30 -0.54 -10.73 4.37
C ASN A 30 0.48 -10.62 3.22
N LYS A 31 1.60 -11.38 3.30
CA LYS A 31 2.66 -11.29 2.30
C LYS A 31 2.17 -11.63 0.89
N GLU A 32 1.36 -12.68 0.76
CA GLU A 32 0.83 -13.11 -0.54
C GLU A 32 -0.09 -12.06 -1.15
N GLU A 33 -1.00 -11.51 -0.34
CA GLU A 33 -1.91 -10.46 -0.78
C GLU A 33 -1.16 -9.20 -1.19
N ALA A 34 -0.13 -8.81 -0.43
CA ALA A 34 0.67 -7.65 -0.73
C ALA A 34 1.44 -7.82 -2.04
N MET A 35 2.03 -8.99 -2.27
CA MET A 35 2.73 -9.29 -3.51
C MET A 35 1.78 -9.29 -4.72
N GLU A 36 0.58 -9.84 -4.55
CA GLU A 36 -0.45 -9.83 -5.59
C GLU A 36 -0.87 -8.40 -5.94
N GLU A 37 -1.14 -7.58 -4.95
CA GLU A 37 -1.50 -6.17 -5.20
C GLU A 37 -0.35 -5.40 -5.83
N ALA A 38 0.89 -5.69 -5.44
CA ALA A 38 2.08 -5.05 -6.01
C ALA A 38 2.24 -5.33 -7.50
N THR A 39 1.76 -6.49 -7.98
CA THR A 39 1.84 -6.81 -9.42
C THR A 39 0.98 -5.90 -10.29
N ARG A 40 0.00 -5.23 -9.68
CA ARG A 40 -0.86 -4.28 -10.40
C ARG A 40 -0.16 -2.97 -10.74
N CYS A 41 0.94 -2.65 -10.06
CA CYS A 41 1.69 -1.42 -10.31
C CYS A 41 2.39 -1.49 -11.67
N LEU A 42 2.23 -0.43 -12.47
CA LEU A 42 2.83 -0.34 -13.81
C LEU A 42 4.29 0.10 -13.79
N ASN A 43 4.82 0.43 -12.61
CA ASN A 43 6.20 0.92 -12.44
C ASN A 43 6.50 2.10 -13.38
N CYS A 44 5.64 3.12 -13.34
CA CYS A 44 5.69 4.26 -14.24
C CYS A 44 7.00 5.03 -14.13
N LYS A 45 7.56 5.48 -15.25
CA LYS A 45 8.79 6.31 -15.27
C LYS A 45 8.52 7.68 -14.65
N ASN A 46 7.42 8.32 -15.03
CA ASN A 46 7.00 9.60 -14.47
C ASN A 46 5.80 9.36 -13.56
N ALA A 47 6.06 8.71 -12.42
CA ALA A 47 5.01 8.26 -11.52
C ALA A 47 4.31 9.45 -10.84
N LYS A 48 3.07 9.71 -11.23
CA LYS A 48 2.27 10.78 -10.65
C LYS A 48 1.94 10.52 -9.17
N CYS A 49 1.92 9.26 -8.76
CA CYS A 49 1.69 8.90 -7.36
C CYS A 49 2.76 9.51 -6.43
N ILE A 50 4.02 9.61 -6.89
CA ILE A 50 5.07 10.26 -6.11
C ILE A 50 4.72 11.73 -5.87
N GLN A 51 4.20 12.40 -6.89
CA GLN A 51 3.81 13.81 -6.78
C GLN A 51 2.62 13.98 -5.82
N GLY A 52 1.78 12.96 -5.70
CA GLY A 52 0.66 12.98 -4.77
C GLY A 52 1.04 12.71 -3.32
N CYS A 53 2.25 12.24 -3.06
CA CYS A 53 2.74 11.97 -1.71
C CYS A 53 3.43 13.21 -1.14
N PRO A 54 2.96 13.75 0.02
CA PRO A 54 3.57 14.96 0.60
C PRO A 54 5.06 14.84 0.92
N VAL A 55 5.55 13.62 1.17
CA VAL A 55 6.98 13.39 1.47
C VAL A 55 7.71 12.75 0.30
N SER A 56 7.07 12.64 -0.84
CA SER A 56 7.64 12.18 -2.11
C SER A 56 8.34 10.83 -2.02
N ILE A 57 7.68 9.83 -1.39
CA ILE A 57 8.19 8.46 -1.35
C ILE A 57 8.35 7.94 -2.78
N ASN A 58 9.45 7.23 -3.06
CA ASN A 58 9.63 6.58 -4.36
C ASN A 58 8.73 5.35 -4.42
N ILE A 59 7.46 5.58 -4.75
CA ILE A 59 6.40 4.56 -4.68
C ILE A 59 6.64 3.41 -5.64
N PRO A 60 6.95 3.63 -6.94
CA PRO A 60 7.20 2.50 -7.84
C PRO A 60 8.35 1.62 -7.38
N ALA A 61 9.40 2.21 -6.81
CA ALA A 61 10.56 1.45 -6.36
C ALA A 61 10.21 0.54 -5.18
N PHE A 62 9.48 1.05 -4.17
CA PHE A 62 9.16 0.20 -3.03
C PHE A 62 8.15 -0.89 -3.41
N ILE A 63 7.18 -0.57 -4.27
CA ILE A 63 6.20 -1.57 -4.72
C ILE A 63 6.88 -2.66 -5.53
N HIS A 64 7.86 -2.30 -6.37
CA HIS A 64 8.63 -3.30 -7.11
C HIS A 64 9.33 -4.28 -6.16
N GLN A 65 9.91 -3.79 -5.08
CA GLN A 65 10.56 -4.66 -4.09
C GLN A 65 9.55 -5.55 -3.37
N VAL A 66 8.36 -5.05 -3.08
CA VAL A 66 7.27 -5.89 -2.52
C VAL A 66 6.91 -7.01 -3.49
N LYS A 67 6.77 -6.68 -4.77
CA LYS A 67 6.48 -7.65 -5.83
C LYS A 67 7.51 -8.77 -5.87
N GLU A 68 8.79 -8.42 -5.69
CA GLU A 68 9.89 -9.39 -5.70
C GLU A 68 10.04 -10.13 -4.36
N GLY A 69 9.28 -9.75 -3.34
CA GLY A 69 9.36 -10.36 -2.03
C GLY A 69 10.45 -9.79 -1.12
N ASN A 70 11.13 -8.73 -1.54
CA ASN A 70 12.21 -8.10 -0.78
C ASN A 70 11.66 -6.99 0.12
N ILE A 71 10.95 -7.38 1.17
CA ILE A 71 10.22 -6.44 2.02
C ILE A 71 11.17 -5.49 2.77
N GLU A 72 12.34 -5.99 3.18
CA GLU A 72 13.34 -5.16 3.86
C GLU A 72 13.84 -4.02 2.96
N GLU A 73 14.10 -4.30 1.69
CA GLU A 73 14.50 -3.27 0.73
C GLU A 73 13.38 -2.27 0.49
N ALA A 74 12.13 -2.74 0.42
CA ALA A 74 10.97 -1.86 0.30
C ALA A 74 10.90 -0.90 1.49
N TYR A 75 11.11 -1.39 2.71
CA TYR A 75 11.12 -0.57 3.91
C TYR A 75 12.23 0.49 3.88
N LYS A 76 13.42 0.11 3.41
CA LYS A 76 14.55 1.05 3.29
C LYS A 76 14.23 2.19 2.31
N ILE A 77 13.57 1.86 1.20
CA ILE A 77 13.16 2.86 0.20
C ILE A 77 12.16 3.85 0.81
N ILE A 78 11.16 3.35 1.52
CA ILE A 78 10.18 4.20 2.20
C ILE A 78 10.88 5.06 3.26
N GLY A 79 11.79 4.47 4.01
CA GLY A 79 12.51 5.14 5.11
C GLY A 79 13.37 6.32 4.68
N LYS A 80 13.73 6.40 3.41
CA LYS A 80 14.49 7.54 2.89
C LYS A 80 13.65 8.83 2.87
N SER A 81 12.33 8.70 2.83
CA SER A 81 11.42 9.84 2.70
C SER A 81 10.44 9.97 3.85
N SER A 82 10.11 8.88 4.55
CA SER A 82 9.12 8.88 5.62
C SER A 82 9.66 8.19 6.86
N ALA A 83 9.52 8.86 8.01
CA ALA A 83 9.92 8.30 9.30
C ALA A 83 8.80 7.45 9.95
N LEU A 84 7.55 7.59 9.49
CA LEU A 84 6.38 7.00 10.14
C LEU A 84 5.48 6.23 9.17
N PRO A 85 6.04 5.26 8.40
CA PRO A 85 5.24 4.59 7.37
C PRO A 85 4.07 3.78 7.91
N ALA A 86 4.19 3.19 9.10
CA ALA A 86 3.09 2.44 9.71
C ALA A 86 1.90 3.34 10.03
N ILE A 87 2.16 4.57 10.44
CA ILE A 87 1.13 5.56 10.73
C ILE A 87 0.57 6.13 9.43
N CYS A 88 1.43 6.52 8.51
CA CYS A 88 1.02 7.07 7.22
C CYS A 88 0.15 6.07 6.44
N GLY A 89 0.50 4.79 6.46
CA GLY A 89 -0.28 3.76 5.79
C GLY A 89 -1.69 3.58 6.36
N ARG A 90 -1.90 4.01 7.61
CA ARG A 90 -3.21 3.92 8.27
C ARG A 90 -4.04 5.20 8.19
N VAL A 91 -3.40 6.38 8.21
CA VAL A 91 -4.11 7.65 8.41
C VAL A 91 -4.07 8.60 7.21
N CYS A 92 -3.16 8.42 6.26
CA CYS A 92 -3.12 9.29 5.08
C CYS A 92 -4.39 9.11 4.24
N PRO A 93 -4.98 10.23 3.72
CA PRO A 93 -6.09 10.12 2.78
C PRO A 93 -5.58 9.76 1.39
N GLN A 94 -5.16 8.51 1.19
CA GLN A 94 -4.49 8.04 -0.03
C GLN A 94 -5.31 8.32 -1.29
N GLU A 95 -6.64 8.23 -1.22
CA GLU A 95 -7.52 8.47 -2.36
C GLU A 95 -7.45 9.91 -2.87
N SER A 96 -6.99 10.84 -2.04
CA SER A 96 -6.77 12.25 -2.43
C SER A 96 -5.30 12.55 -2.68
N GLN A 97 -4.40 11.63 -2.36
CA GLN A 97 -2.95 11.80 -2.46
C GLN A 97 -2.37 10.83 -3.50
N CYS A 98 -1.57 9.85 -3.04
CA CYS A 98 -0.86 8.95 -3.95
C CYS A 98 -1.80 8.10 -4.81
N GLU A 99 -2.79 7.46 -4.19
CA GLU A 99 -3.72 6.60 -4.92
C GLU A 99 -4.58 7.41 -5.88
N GLY A 100 -4.92 8.64 -5.52
CA GLY A 100 -5.67 9.54 -6.40
C GLY A 100 -4.94 9.92 -7.67
N LYS A 101 -3.62 9.74 -7.72
CA LYS A 101 -2.79 10.03 -8.89
C LYS A 101 -2.36 8.78 -9.63
N CYS A 102 -2.74 7.59 -9.17
CA CYS A 102 -2.35 6.34 -9.81
C CYS A 102 -3.04 6.18 -11.16
N ILE A 103 -2.28 5.84 -12.20
CA ILE A 103 -2.79 5.67 -13.57
C ILE A 103 -3.81 4.53 -13.63
N ARG A 104 -3.65 3.48 -12.82
CA ARG A 104 -4.63 2.39 -12.74
C ARG A 104 -6.03 2.88 -12.37
N GLY A 105 -6.12 4.00 -11.65
CA GLY A 105 -7.40 4.59 -11.24
C GLY A 105 -8.18 5.23 -12.37
N ILE A 106 -7.60 5.40 -13.56
CA ILE A 106 -8.29 5.99 -14.70
C ILE A 106 -9.36 5.05 -15.26
N LYS A 107 -9.06 3.75 -15.37
CA LYS A 107 -9.96 2.74 -15.93
C LYS A 107 -10.45 1.70 -14.94
N GLY A 108 -9.92 1.71 -13.74
CA GLY A 108 -10.26 0.74 -12.71
C GLY A 108 -9.93 1.31 -11.35
N GLU A 109 -9.59 0.44 -10.40
CA GLU A 109 -9.19 0.89 -9.08
C GLU A 109 -7.68 1.15 -9.05
N PRO A 110 -7.23 2.26 -8.41
CA PRO A 110 -5.78 2.51 -8.26
C PRO A 110 -5.14 1.41 -7.41
N VAL A 111 -3.81 1.30 -7.49
CA VAL A 111 -3.07 0.37 -6.64
C VAL A 111 -3.24 0.81 -5.17
N SER A 112 -3.41 -0.15 -4.25
CA SER A 112 -3.57 0.12 -2.82
C SER A 112 -2.25 0.51 -2.18
N ILE A 113 -1.72 1.68 -2.53
CA ILE A 113 -0.39 2.15 -2.12
C ILE A 113 -0.30 2.24 -0.59
N GLY A 114 -1.30 2.82 0.06
CA GLY A 114 -1.31 2.94 1.52
C GLY A 114 -1.33 1.61 2.24
N LYS A 115 -2.07 0.63 1.72
CA LYS A 115 -2.11 -0.71 2.31
C LYS A 115 -0.78 -1.43 2.15
N LEU A 116 -0.08 -1.22 1.03
CA LEU A 116 1.24 -1.79 0.80
C LEU A 116 2.28 -1.14 1.72
N GLU A 117 2.22 0.18 1.89
CA GLU A 117 3.09 0.90 2.82
C GLU A 117 2.91 0.40 4.24
N ARG A 118 1.66 0.24 4.69
CA ARG A 118 1.33 -0.32 6.00
C ARG A 118 1.90 -1.73 6.15
N PHE A 119 1.72 -2.58 5.15
CA PHE A 119 2.23 -3.95 5.17
C PHE A 119 3.75 -3.96 5.36
N VAL A 120 4.46 -3.15 4.57
CA VAL A 120 5.93 -3.08 4.62
C VAL A 120 6.38 -2.65 6.02
N ALA A 121 5.77 -1.61 6.56
CA ALA A 121 6.14 -1.08 7.87
C ALA A 121 5.85 -2.06 8.99
N ASP A 122 4.68 -2.70 8.97
CA ASP A 122 4.30 -3.69 10.00
C ASP A 122 5.21 -4.91 9.94
N TYR A 123 5.56 -5.37 8.74
CA TYR A 123 6.48 -6.48 8.54
C TYR A 123 7.86 -6.17 9.13
N ALA A 124 8.34 -4.95 8.93
CA ALA A 124 9.65 -4.52 9.42
C ALA A 124 9.70 -4.38 10.96
N LEU A 125 8.55 -4.18 11.61
CA LEU A 125 8.46 -4.06 13.06
C LEU A 125 8.46 -5.42 13.78
N GLU A 126 8.28 -6.49 13.05
CA GLU A 126 8.27 -7.84 13.62
C GLU A 126 9.65 -8.46 13.74
#